data_ab44e6491b03b506705d5a9f9c6ee1ae
#
_entry.id   ab44e6491b03b506705d5a9f9c6ee1ae
#
_cell.length_a   1.000
_cell.length_b   1.000
_cell.length_c   1.000
_cell.angle_alpha   90.00
_cell.angle_beta   90.00
_cell.angle_gamma   90.00
#
_symmetry.space_group_name_H-M   'P 1'
#
loop_
_entity.id
_entity.type
_entity.pdbx_description
1 polymer ?
#
loop_
_entity_poly.entity_id
_entity_poly.type
_entity_poly.pdbx_seq_one_letter_code
_entity_poly.pdbx_strand_id
1 'polypeptide(L)'
;KSGTYPVTVSVNSYGVSDTKPVTLIADAGTAKLAGFTASSSSFTASTTEGVTLTASVTDAYGNPLEGIKVNFRGPATTLSNTSVETDAQGKAEILVTSTIAGTKVVTANLAIAPTEAAIRMLTVNADVDSATITSLEMPEGQVIIREPIAVKAHVDDQFGNPVADQLVT
;
A
#
# COMPACT_ATOMS: atom_id res chain seq x y z
N LYS A 1 25.31 2.88 -14.42
CA LYS A 1 24.08 2.07 -14.40
C LYS A 1 24.43 0.61 -14.68
N SER A 2 23.67 -0.33 -14.13
CA SER A 2 23.76 -1.75 -14.49
C SER A 2 23.37 -1.96 -15.96
N GLY A 3 23.91 -2.98 -16.59
CA GLY A 3 23.67 -3.29 -18.00
C GLY A 3 24.90 -3.85 -18.70
N THR A 4 24.76 -4.26 -19.93
CA THR A 4 25.86 -4.75 -20.76
C THR A 4 26.34 -3.66 -21.70
N TYR A 5 27.62 -3.36 -21.67
CA TYR A 5 28.26 -2.28 -22.42
C TYR A 5 29.37 -2.84 -23.32
N PRO A 6 29.43 -2.47 -24.60
CA PRO A 6 30.55 -2.80 -25.45
C PRO A 6 31.80 -1.98 -25.04
N VAL A 7 32.90 -2.65 -24.82
CA VAL A 7 34.21 -2.00 -24.64
C VAL A 7 35.05 -2.29 -25.86
N THR A 8 35.40 -1.25 -26.60
CA THR A 8 36.20 -1.35 -27.83
C THR A 8 37.62 -0.85 -27.58
N VAL A 9 38.59 -1.64 -27.96
CA VAL A 9 39.98 -1.23 -27.99
C VAL A 9 40.44 -1.18 -29.45
N SER A 10 41.04 -0.06 -29.85
CA SER A 10 41.56 0.13 -31.20
C SER A 10 43.02 0.57 -31.22
N VAL A 11 43.74 0.10 -32.25
CA VAL A 11 45.12 0.54 -32.53
C VAL A 11 45.03 1.40 -33.80
N ASN A 12 44.97 2.71 -33.57
CA ASN A 12 44.73 3.67 -34.66
C ASN A 12 45.74 3.61 -35.84
N SER A 13 46.98 3.25 -35.55
CA SER A 13 48.04 3.17 -36.60
C SER A 13 47.86 2.01 -37.57
N TYR A 14 47.01 1.01 -37.21
CA TYR A 14 46.83 -0.21 -38.02
C TYR A 14 45.37 -0.48 -38.41
N GLY A 15 44.42 0.38 -37.98
CA GLY A 15 42.99 0.20 -38.27
C GLY A 15 42.36 -1.06 -37.67
N VAL A 16 42.99 -1.62 -36.64
CA VAL A 16 42.53 -2.84 -35.96
C VAL A 16 41.76 -2.46 -34.70
N SER A 17 40.56 -3.02 -34.51
CA SER A 17 39.79 -2.89 -33.27
C SER A 17 39.19 -4.23 -32.85
N ASP A 18 39.03 -4.45 -31.55
CA ASP A 18 38.31 -5.57 -30.96
C ASP A 18 37.32 -5.03 -29.91
N THR A 19 36.10 -5.61 -29.88
CA THR A 19 35.05 -5.21 -28.98
C THR A 19 34.60 -6.39 -28.12
N LYS A 20 34.57 -6.19 -26.82
CA LYS A 20 34.10 -7.16 -25.83
C LYS A 20 32.93 -6.57 -25.03
N PRO A 21 31.86 -7.34 -24.76
CA PRO A 21 30.84 -6.92 -23.83
C PRO A 21 31.33 -7.02 -22.39
N VAL A 22 31.03 -5.97 -21.58
CA VAL A 22 31.21 -5.97 -20.14
C VAL A 22 29.84 -5.78 -19.49
N THR A 23 29.45 -6.71 -18.61
CA THR A 23 28.19 -6.62 -17.87
C THR A 23 28.45 -6.04 -16.48
N LEU A 24 27.81 -4.91 -16.19
CA LEU A 24 27.77 -4.29 -14.87
C LEU A 24 26.47 -4.74 -14.18
N ILE A 25 26.58 -5.31 -13.00
CA ILE A 25 25.43 -5.74 -12.19
C ILE A 25 25.14 -4.69 -11.11
N ALA A 26 23.88 -4.61 -10.69
CA ALA A 26 23.48 -3.77 -9.55
C ALA A 26 24.08 -4.33 -8.25
N ASP A 27 24.41 -3.43 -7.32
CA ASP A 27 25.03 -3.79 -6.04
C ASP A 27 23.99 -4.04 -4.95
N ALA A 28 23.61 -5.30 -4.76
CA ALA A 28 22.64 -5.71 -3.74
C ALA A 28 23.11 -5.40 -2.31
N GLY A 29 24.42 -5.24 -2.08
CA GLY A 29 24.97 -4.87 -0.78
C GLY A 29 24.62 -3.45 -0.34
N THR A 30 24.20 -2.59 -1.28
CA THR A 30 23.77 -1.21 -1.03
C THR A 30 22.28 -1.00 -1.24
N ALA A 31 21.47 -2.07 -1.15
CA ALA A 31 20.01 -2.03 -1.36
C ALA A 31 19.34 -1.05 -0.39
N LYS A 32 18.44 -0.24 -0.93
CA LYS A 32 17.60 0.71 -0.18
C LYS A 32 16.19 0.81 -0.75
N LEU A 33 15.23 1.15 0.12
CA LEU A 33 13.90 1.55 -0.32
C LEU A 33 13.97 2.90 -1.04
N ALA A 34 13.79 2.90 -2.36
CA ALA A 34 13.79 4.09 -3.19
C ALA A 34 12.41 4.77 -3.24
N GLY A 35 11.34 4.01 -2.98
CA GLY A 35 9.97 4.51 -2.94
C GLY A 35 9.00 3.51 -2.33
N PHE A 36 7.90 4.05 -1.77
CA PHE A 36 6.77 3.27 -1.31
C PHE A 36 5.50 4.03 -1.69
N THR A 37 4.75 3.55 -2.65
CA THR A 37 3.62 4.22 -3.26
C THR A 37 2.33 3.41 -3.13
N ALA A 38 1.19 4.08 -3.27
CA ALA A 38 -0.12 3.47 -3.26
C ALA A 38 -0.86 3.84 -4.55
N SER A 39 -1.69 2.93 -5.09
CA SER A 39 -2.54 3.19 -6.26
C SER A 39 -3.65 4.21 -5.96
N SER A 40 -4.07 4.30 -4.70
CA SER A 40 -4.99 5.31 -4.18
C SER A 40 -4.63 5.64 -2.73
N SER A 41 -5.03 6.81 -2.24
CA SER A 41 -4.93 7.19 -0.82
C SER A 41 -6.10 6.70 0.02
N SER A 42 -7.19 6.26 -0.62
CA SER A 42 -8.40 5.78 0.05
C SER A 42 -9.08 4.65 -0.72
N PHE A 43 -9.88 3.85 -0.01
CA PHE A 43 -10.74 2.81 -0.56
C PHE A 43 -11.93 2.56 0.38
N THR A 44 -12.97 1.88 -0.12
CA THR A 44 -14.16 1.49 0.66
C THR A 44 -13.88 0.22 1.44
N ALA A 45 -14.44 0.09 2.64
CA ALA A 45 -14.34 -1.09 3.47
C ALA A 45 -14.78 -2.33 2.69
N SER A 46 -13.89 -3.32 2.55
CA SER A 46 -14.10 -4.52 1.74
C SER A 46 -13.16 -5.64 2.17
N THR A 47 -13.58 -6.89 1.93
CA THR A 47 -12.74 -8.08 2.10
C THR A 47 -11.88 -8.38 0.86
N THR A 48 -12.25 -7.89 -0.31
CA THR A 48 -11.66 -8.26 -1.61
C THR A 48 -11.09 -7.07 -2.39
N GLU A 49 -11.71 -5.90 -2.26
CA GLU A 49 -11.27 -4.68 -2.93
C GLU A 49 -10.43 -3.81 -2.01
N GLY A 50 -9.45 -3.13 -2.58
CA GLY A 50 -8.53 -2.31 -1.79
C GLY A 50 -7.52 -1.55 -2.65
N VAL A 51 -6.38 -1.27 -2.06
CA VAL A 51 -5.30 -0.47 -2.66
C VAL A 51 -4.07 -1.33 -2.87
N THR A 52 -3.47 -1.25 -4.06
CA THR A 52 -2.15 -1.84 -4.32
C THR A 52 -1.07 -0.92 -3.79
N LEU A 53 -0.20 -1.47 -2.94
CA LEU A 53 1.02 -0.81 -2.49
C LEU A 53 2.21 -1.39 -3.23
N THR A 54 3.08 -0.49 -3.73
CA THR A 54 4.31 -0.84 -4.45
C THR A 54 5.52 -0.28 -3.72
N ALA A 55 6.41 -1.14 -3.27
CA ALA A 55 7.73 -0.80 -2.78
C ALA A 55 8.74 -0.90 -3.92
N SER A 56 9.59 0.11 -4.09
CA SER A 56 10.66 0.12 -5.10
C SER A 56 12.01 0.04 -4.40
N VAL A 57 12.87 -0.86 -4.85
CA VAL A 57 14.20 -1.12 -4.27
C VAL A 57 15.28 -0.88 -5.32
N THR A 58 16.28 -0.09 -4.94
CA THR A 58 17.44 0.19 -5.80
C THR A 58 18.74 0.04 -4.99
N ASP A 59 19.86 -0.05 -5.71
CA ASP A 59 21.17 0.14 -5.12
C ASP A 59 21.48 1.64 -4.84
N ALA A 60 22.66 1.93 -4.30
CA ALA A 60 23.09 3.31 -4.03
C ALA A 60 23.13 4.20 -5.29
N TYR A 61 23.26 3.61 -6.47
CA TYR A 61 23.36 4.30 -7.77
C TYR A 61 22.03 4.41 -8.52
N GLY A 62 20.94 3.91 -7.93
CA GLY A 62 19.60 3.96 -8.52
C GLY A 62 19.33 2.84 -9.54
N ASN A 63 20.12 1.76 -9.54
CA ASN A 63 19.81 0.58 -10.35
C ASN A 63 18.75 -0.28 -9.63
N PRO A 64 17.69 -0.74 -10.30
CA PRO A 64 16.70 -1.64 -9.71
C PRO A 64 17.36 -2.94 -9.27
N LEU A 65 16.90 -3.47 -8.14
CA LEU A 65 17.38 -4.71 -7.55
C LEU A 65 16.27 -5.76 -7.54
N GLU A 66 16.49 -6.85 -8.24
CA GLU A 66 15.63 -8.04 -8.26
C GLU A 66 15.96 -8.97 -7.08
N GLY A 67 14.94 -9.71 -6.60
CA GLY A 67 15.11 -10.74 -5.57
C GLY A 67 15.34 -10.20 -4.16
N ILE A 68 15.18 -8.91 -3.93
CA ILE A 68 15.29 -8.33 -2.58
C ILE A 68 13.98 -8.50 -1.83
N LYS A 69 14.04 -9.16 -0.68
CA LYS A 69 12.88 -9.41 0.16
C LYS A 69 12.42 -8.14 0.89
N VAL A 70 11.17 -7.73 0.64
CA VAL A 70 10.48 -6.62 1.30
C VAL A 70 9.42 -7.19 2.23
N ASN A 71 9.43 -6.76 3.50
CA ASN A 71 8.42 -7.12 4.48
C ASN A 71 7.42 -5.98 4.64
N PHE A 72 6.14 -6.34 4.74
CA PHE A 72 5.02 -5.42 4.91
C PHE A 72 4.29 -5.69 6.22
N ARG A 73 3.83 -4.63 6.88
CA ARG A 73 3.00 -4.71 8.08
C ARG A 73 1.93 -3.62 8.05
N GLY A 74 0.69 -4.01 8.33
CA GLY A 74 -0.45 -3.09 8.41
C GLY A 74 -1.42 -3.55 9.50
N PRO A 75 -1.39 -2.97 10.71
CA PRO A 75 -2.37 -3.28 11.74
C PRO A 75 -3.79 -2.96 11.27
N ALA A 76 -4.76 -3.81 11.61
CA ALA A 76 -6.17 -3.68 11.22
C ALA A 76 -6.37 -3.57 9.69
N THR A 77 -5.51 -4.25 8.93
CA THR A 77 -5.65 -4.46 7.48
C THR A 77 -5.38 -5.92 7.15
N THR A 78 -5.90 -6.36 6.00
CA THR A 78 -5.53 -7.64 5.39
C THR A 78 -4.54 -7.36 4.26
N LEU A 79 -3.39 -8.00 4.31
CA LEU A 79 -2.36 -7.92 3.29
C LEU A 79 -2.37 -9.19 2.45
N SER A 80 -2.33 -9.09 1.12
CA SER A 80 -2.25 -10.28 0.25
C SER A 80 -0.99 -11.11 0.56
N ASN A 81 0.09 -10.44 0.92
CA ASN A 81 1.36 -11.04 1.37
C ASN A 81 2.04 -10.13 2.39
N THR A 82 2.67 -10.72 3.40
CA THR A 82 3.47 -9.97 4.38
C THR A 82 4.94 -9.88 4.01
N SER A 83 5.38 -10.61 2.98
CA SER A 83 6.75 -10.60 2.47
C SER A 83 6.76 -10.95 0.99
N VAL A 84 7.37 -10.10 0.17
CA VAL A 84 7.46 -10.26 -1.29
C VAL A 84 8.89 -9.96 -1.74
N GLU A 85 9.39 -10.72 -2.71
CA GLU A 85 10.66 -10.43 -3.38
C GLU A 85 10.43 -9.47 -4.55
N THR A 86 11.36 -8.54 -4.77
CA THR A 86 11.30 -7.60 -5.88
C THR A 86 11.47 -8.29 -7.22
N ASP A 87 10.75 -7.81 -8.22
CA ASP A 87 10.87 -8.19 -9.63
C ASP A 87 12.12 -7.58 -10.30
N ALA A 88 12.31 -7.85 -11.60
CA ALA A 88 13.42 -7.31 -12.39
C ALA A 88 13.42 -5.78 -12.51
N GLN A 89 12.32 -5.11 -12.19
CA GLN A 89 12.18 -3.66 -12.11
C GLN A 89 12.43 -3.12 -10.70
N GLY A 90 12.80 -4.00 -9.76
CA GLY A 90 13.03 -3.68 -8.36
C GLY A 90 11.74 -3.39 -7.58
N LYS A 91 10.58 -3.92 -8.01
CA LYS A 91 9.28 -3.66 -7.39
C LYS A 91 8.77 -4.87 -6.62
N ALA A 92 8.20 -4.63 -5.43
CA ALA A 92 7.43 -5.59 -4.66
C ALA A 92 6.04 -5.02 -4.42
N GLU A 93 4.99 -5.78 -4.79
CA GLU A 93 3.61 -5.31 -4.75
C GLU A 93 2.75 -6.18 -3.84
N ILE A 94 1.83 -5.54 -3.12
CA ILE A 94 0.81 -6.18 -2.30
C ILE A 94 -0.54 -5.49 -2.48
N LEU A 95 -1.64 -6.24 -2.34
CA LEU A 95 -2.97 -5.70 -2.15
C LEU A 95 -3.23 -5.53 -0.65
N VAL A 96 -3.79 -4.39 -0.27
CA VAL A 96 -4.23 -4.06 1.09
C VAL A 96 -5.73 -3.86 1.09
N THR A 97 -6.44 -4.63 1.92
CA THR A 97 -7.87 -4.49 2.16
C THR A 97 -8.14 -4.26 3.65
N SER A 98 -9.32 -3.78 4.01
CA SER A 98 -9.79 -3.67 5.40
C SER A 98 -11.29 -3.58 5.44
N THR A 99 -11.91 -4.22 6.41
CA THR A 99 -13.35 -4.07 6.74
C THR A 99 -13.60 -3.01 7.81
N ILE A 100 -12.56 -2.42 8.38
CA ILE A 100 -12.67 -1.43 9.46
C ILE A 100 -12.35 -0.05 8.87
N ALA A 101 -13.32 0.88 8.89
CA ALA A 101 -13.14 2.25 8.43
C ALA A 101 -12.11 3.03 9.29
N GLY A 102 -11.65 4.15 8.75
CA GLY A 102 -10.66 5.03 9.39
C GLY A 102 -9.26 4.92 8.80
N THR A 103 -8.32 5.64 9.40
CA THR A 103 -6.94 5.70 8.91
C THR A 103 -6.18 4.41 9.24
N LYS A 104 -5.51 3.86 8.24
CA LYS A 104 -4.61 2.71 8.34
C LYS A 104 -3.19 3.14 8.05
N VAL A 105 -2.25 2.53 8.76
CA VAL A 105 -0.82 2.76 8.55
C VAL A 105 -0.19 1.46 8.08
N VAL A 106 0.40 1.47 6.89
CA VAL A 106 1.15 0.33 6.37
C VAL A 106 2.62 0.70 6.25
N THR A 107 3.47 -0.18 6.70
CA THR A 107 4.93 -0.04 6.66
C THR A 107 5.54 -1.07 5.73
N ALA A 108 6.63 -0.69 5.06
CA ALA A 108 7.48 -1.58 4.30
C ALA A 108 8.93 -1.42 4.75
N ASN A 109 9.67 -2.51 4.90
CA ASN A 109 11.10 -2.50 5.17
C ASN A 109 11.81 -3.61 4.41
N LEU A 110 13.11 -3.45 4.18
CA LEU A 110 13.94 -4.53 3.62
C LEU A 110 14.26 -5.55 4.71
N ALA A 111 14.22 -6.84 4.37
CA ALA A 111 14.60 -7.89 5.31
C ALA A 111 16.06 -7.76 5.77
N ILE A 112 16.94 -7.22 4.91
CA ILE A 112 18.37 -6.97 5.19
C ILE A 112 18.62 -5.68 5.97
N ALA A 113 17.65 -4.73 6.01
CA ALA A 113 17.74 -3.47 6.74
C ALA A 113 16.39 -3.17 7.46
N PRO A 114 16.03 -3.96 8.49
CA PRO A 114 14.69 -3.90 9.10
C PRO A 114 14.42 -2.61 9.89
N THR A 115 15.44 -1.84 10.21
CA THR A 115 15.32 -0.57 10.95
C THR A 115 14.90 0.60 10.06
N GLU A 116 15.09 0.50 8.74
CA GLU A 116 14.68 1.50 7.76
C GLU A 116 13.30 1.12 7.21
N ALA A 117 12.27 1.82 7.63
CA ALA A 117 10.91 1.58 7.19
C ALA A 117 10.32 2.78 6.44
N ALA A 118 9.69 2.49 5.32
CA ALA A 118 8.81 3.44 4.64
C ALA A 118 7.38 3.26 5.13
N ILE A 119 6.61 4.34 5.19
CA ILE A 119 5.24 4.38 5.73
C ILE A 119 4.28 4.90 4.66
N ARG A 120 3.08 4.28 4.60
CA ARG A 120 1.91 4.80 3.89
C ARG A 120 0.71 4.87 4.81
N MET A 121 0.01 6.00 4.74
CA MET A 121 -1.29 6.19 5.36
C MET A 121 -2.37 6.01 4.30
N LEU A 122 -3.40 5.23 4.61
CA LEU A 122 -4.55 4.97 3.77
C LEU A 122 -5.81 5.31 4.57
N THR A 123 -6.83 5.84 3.90
CA THR A 123 -8.16 6.05 4.48
C THR A 123 -9.10 4.97 4.00
N VAL A 124 -9.71 4.26 4.92
CA VAL A 124 -10.79 3.31 4.64
C VAL A 124 -12.11 3.99 4.94
N ASN A 125 -12.94 4.14 3.93
CA ASN A 125 -14.29 4.70 4.06
C ASN A 125 -15.27 3.59 4.40
N ALA A 126 -16.33 3.89 5.16
CA ALA A 126 -17.44 2.97 5.34
C ALA A 126 -18.11 2.67 3.99
N ASP A 127 -18.71 1.49 3.87
CA ASP A 127 -19.44 1.05 2.67
C ASP A 127 -20.87 1.59 2.70
N VAL A 128 -21.07 2.77 2.12
CA VAL A 128 -22.36 3.46 2.11
C VAL A 128 -23.44 2.69 1.36
N ASP A 129 -23.07 1.83 0.42
CA ASP A 129 -24.03 1.04 -0.37
C ASP A 129 -24.66 -0.10 0.44
N SER A 130 -24.01 -0.49 1.54
CA SER A 130 -24.53 -1.49 2.49
C SER A 130 -25.09 -0.89 3.78
N ALA A 131 -25.29 0.43 3.83
CA ALA A 131 -25.75 1.16 5.01
C ALA A 131 -27.14 0.71 5.48
N THR A 132 -27.27 0.40 6.77
CA THR A 132 -28.53 0.02 7.41
C THR A 132 -28.70 0.71 8.76
N ILE A 133 -29.95 0.88 9.21
CA ILE A 133 -30.22 1.34 10.58
C ILE A 133 -30.00 0.16 11.52
N THR A 134 -28.99 0.28 12.38
CA THR A 134 -28.60 -0.79 13.32
C THR A 134 -29.25 -0.62 14.69
N SER A 135 -29.57 0.60 15.10
CA SER A 135 -30.33 0.85 16.32
C SER A 135 -31.10 2.18 16.30
N LEU A 136 -32.13 2.23 17.13
CA LEU A 136 -32.87 3.45 17.44
C LEU A 136 -32.82 3.69 18.94
N GLU A 137 -32.38 4.86 19.33
CA GLU A 137 -32.43 5.32 20.70
C GLU A 137 -33.64 6.25 20.87
N MET A 138 -34.55 5.90 21.77
CA MET A 138 -35.74 6.67 22.13
C MET A 138 -35.81 6.81 23.66
N PRO A 139 -36.47 7.87 24.19
CA PRO A 139 -36.75 7.97 25.61
C PRO A 139 -37.55 6.76 26.10
N GLU A 140 -37.13 6.20 27.24
CA GLU A 140 -37.90 5.15 27.91
C GLU A 140 -39.07 5.76 28.71
N GLY A 141 -40.22 5.07 28.75
CA GLY A 141 -41.36 5.43 29.55
C GLY A 141 -42.46 6.24 28.83
N GLN A 142 -43.32 6.89 29.62
CA GLN A 142 -44.44 7.69 29.12
C GLN A 142 -43.99 9.08 28.69
N VAL A 143 -44.38 9.49 27.51
CA VAL A 143 -44.07 10.81 26.95
C VAL A 143 -45.33 11.68 27.04
N ILE A 144 -45.20 12.93 27.48
CA ILE A 144 -46.28 13.90 27.58
C ILE A 144 -46.66 14.37 26.17
N ILE A 145 -47.96 14.38 25.88
CA ILE A 145 -48.50 14.89 24.60
C ILE A 145 -48.00 16.34 24.38
N ARG A 146 -47.51 16.62 23.17
CA ARG A 146 -46.95 17.91 22.70
C ARG A 146 -45.51 18.24 23.16
N GLU A 147 -44.83 17.35 23.86
CA GLU A 147 -43.42 17.50 24.08
C GLU A 147 -42.65 16.91 22.88
N PRO A 148 -41.59 17.56 22.39
CA PRO A 148 -40.75 17.01 21.34
C PRO A 148 -39.96 15.80 21.88
N ILE A 149 -39.93 14.74 21.09
CA ILE A 149 -39.20 13.52 21.42
C ILE A 149 -37.92 13.50 20.57
N ALA A 150 -36.77 13.35 21.21
CA ALA A 150 -35.54 13.10 20.50
C ALA A 150 -35.43 11.61 20.16
N VAL A 151 -35.26 11.29 18.89
CA VAL A 151 -34.98 9.95 18.38
C VAL A 151 -33.61 10.00 17.72
N LYS A 152 -32.72 9.07 18.05
CA LYS A 152 -31.46 8.89 17.36
C LYS A 152 -31.45 7.57 16.59
N ALA A 153 -31.07 7.61 15.33
CA ALA A 153 -30.79 6.42 14.54
C ALA A 153 -29.28 6.25 14.40
N HIS A 154 -28.79 5.03 14.63
CA HIS A 154 -27.45 4.64 14.26
C HIS A 154 -27.49 3.95 12.91
N VAL A 155 -26.64 4.40 11.99
CA VAL A 155 -26.52 3.86 10.63
C VAL A 155 -25.12 3.34 10.48
N ASP A 156 -25.00 2.03 10.23
CA ASP A 156 -23.72 1.36 10.03
C ASP A 156 -23.73 0.59 8.71
N ASP A 157 -22.54 0.34 8.16
CA ASP A 157 -22.36 -0.55 7.02
C ASP A 157 -22.43 -2.04 7.43
N GLN A 158 -22.33 -2.94 6.46
CA GLN A 158 -22.33 -4.40 6.70
C GLN A 158 -21.19 -4.89 7.61
N PHE A 159 -20.15 -4.08 7.83
CA PHE A 159 -19.02 -4.42 8.69
C PHE A 159 -19.10 -3.75 10.07
N GLY A 160 -20.16 -2.97 10.34
CA GLY A 160 -20.35 -2.23 11.58
C GLY A 160 -19.59 -0.91 11.64
N ASN A 161 -19.19 -0.35 10.50
CA ASN A 161 -18.61 0.98 10.49
C ASN A 161 -19.72 2.04 10.42
N PRO A 162 -19.68 3.10 11.27
CA PRO A 162 -20.62 4.19 11.20
C PRO A 162 -20.61 4.87 9.84
N VAL A 163 -21.81 5.07 9.26
CA VAL A 163 -22.01 5.76 8.00
C VAL A 163 -22.57 7.14 8.26
N ALA A 164 -21.78 8.18 7.95
CA ALA A 164 -22.17 9.57 8.14
C ALA A 164 -23.07 10.08 7.00
N ASP A 165 -23.75 11.20 7.26
CA ASP A 165 -24.49 12.01 6.28
C ASP A 165 -25.61 11.25 5.52
N GLN A 166 -26.21 10.22 6.15
CA GLN A 166 -27.35 9.52 5.59
C GLN A 166 -28.66 10.22 5.96
N LEU A 167 -29.54 10.38 4.96
CA LEU A 167 -30.91 10.87 5.21
C LEU A 167 -31.73 9.74 5.82
N VAL A 168 -32.16 9.93 7.05
CA VAL A 168 -33.10 9.01 7.75
C VAL A 168 -34.46 9.65 7.79
N THR A 169 -35.50 8.96 7.27
CA THR A 169 -36.89 9.44 7.22
C THR A 169 -37.81 8.48 7.93
#